data_777056113f6870c41d9d74b7cbdb766a
#
_entry.id   777056113f6870c41d9d74b7cbdb766a
#
_cell.length_a   1.000
_cell.length_b   1.000
_cell.length_c   1.000
_cell.angle_alpha   90.00
_cell.angle_beta   90.00
_cell.angle_gamma   90.00
#
_symmetry.space_group_name_H-M   'P 1'
#
loop_
_entity.id
_entity.type
_entity.pdbx_description
1 polymer ?
#
loop_
_entity_poly.entity_id
_entity_poly.type
_entity_poly.pdbx_seq_one_letter_code
_entity_poly.pdbx_strand_id
1 'polypeptide(L)'
;MAVKITKPEINVREKLSELDKPSGIAGEAMLRAETPQEQFNLIGAGRRNLIINGDMRIAQRGTSTLNVTTNGYFTADRWALEGGGQVAFDTSQVTSDNPDGFPCSIKVSRNSTGSTPDVAHAQILAQKIEAYNLTGLGYGTPNAKSMTIS
;
A
#
# COMPACT_ATOMS: atom_id res chain seq x y z
N MET A 1 40.24 -6.32 -60.69
CA MET A 1 40.27 -6.60 -59.23
C MET A 1 38.83 -6.75 -58.76
N ALA A 2 38.45 -7.96 -58.39
CA ALA A 2 37.07 -8.19 -57.87
C ALA A 2 37.04 -7.96 -56.36
N VAL A 3 36.22 -7.02 -55.93
CA VAL A 3 36.00 -6.76 -54.50
C VAL A 3 35.12 -7.87 -53.93
N LYS A 4 35.67 -8.73 -53.09
CA LYS A 4 34.94 -9.78 -52.39
C LYS A 4 34.25 -9.15 -51.17
N ILE A 5 32.96 -8.85 -51.27
CA ILE A 5 32.16 -8.41 -50.14
C ILE A 5 31.81 -9.65 -49.35
N THR A 6 32.52 -9.92 -48.27
CA THR A 6 32.14 -10.94 -47.27
C THR A 6 31.04 -10.30 -46.36
N LYS A 7 29.83 -10.71 -46.56
CA LYS A 7 28.77 -10.48 -45.54
C LYS A 7 29.18 -11.22 -44.28
N PRO A 8 29.14 -10.61 -43.11
CA PRO A 8 29.29 -11.36 -41.86
C PRO A 8 28.20 -12.42 -41.81
N GLU A 9 28.58 -13.69 -41.69
CA GLU A 9 27.65 -14.77 -41.47
C GLU A 9 27.01 -14.55 -40.09
N ILE A 10 25.77 -14.07 -40.08
CA ILE A 10 24.98 -14.01 -38.85
C ILE A 10 24.51 -15.46 -38.62
N ASN A 11 25.07 -16.12 -37.61
CA ASN A 11 24.61 -17.41 -37.17
C ASN A 11 23.25 -17.24 -36.49
N VAL A 12 22.19 -17.40 -37.27
CA VAL A 12 20.79 -17.24 -36.79
C VAL A 12 20.50 -18.17 -35.62
N ARG A 13 21.07 -19.40 -35.61
CA ARG A 13 20.87 -20.35 -34.49
C ARG A 13 21.53 -19.84 -33.20
N GLU A 14 22.70 -19.24 -33.29
CA GLU A 14 23.39 -18.66 -32.14
C GLU A 14 22.62 -17.46 -31.58
N LYS A 15 22.13 -16.59 -32.46
CA LYS A 15 21.27 -15.46 -32.07
C LYS A 15 19.94 -15.90 -31.48
N LEU A 16 19.30 -16.94 -32.01
CA LEU A 16 18.10 -17.52 -31.44
C LEU A 16 18.38 -18.16 -30.06
N SER A 17 19.54 -18.84 -29.91
CA SER A 17 19.92 -19.43 -28.63
C SER A 17 20.27 -18.37 -27.57
N GLU A 18 20.73 -17.19 -27.98
CA GLU A 18 20.90 -16.04 -27.09
C GLU A 18 19.58 -15.47 -26.63
N LEU A 19 18.54 -15.45 -27.50
CA LEU A 19 17.18 -15.05 -27.18
C LEU A 19 16.46 -16.10 -26.31
N ASP A 20 16.82 -17.39 -26.45
CA ASP A 20 16.27 -18.48 -25.65
C ASP A 20 16.92 -18.58 -24.25
N LYS A 21 17.90 -17.74 -23.94
CA LYS A 21 18.46 -17.64 -22.59
C LYS A 21 17.83 -16.45 -21.84
N PRO A 22 16.66 -16.61 -21.26
CA PRO A 22 16.14 -15.57 -20.38
C PRO A 22 17.11 -15.39 -19.22
N SER A 23 17.38 -14.16 -18.87
CA SER A 23 18.27 -13.79 -17.77
C SER A 23 17.67 -14.13 -16.40
N GLY A 24 17.36 -15.42 -16.19
CA GLY A 24 16.79 -15.97 -14.97
C GLY A 24 15.29 -16.27 -15.06
N ILE A 25 14.77 -17.00 -14.06
CA ILE A 25 13.39 -17.48 -13.98
C ILE A 25 12.37 -16.33 -14.06
N ALA A 26 12.68 -15.19 -13.47
CA ALA A 26 11.81 -14.01 -13.50
C ALA A 26 11.72 -13.39 -14.91
N GLY A 27 12.84 -13.34 -15.65
CA GLY A 27 12.87 -12.83 -17.02
C GLY A 27 12.07 -13.73 -17.97
N GLU A 28 12.20 -15.04 -17.81
CA GLU A 28 11.42 -16.02 -18.57
C GLU A 28 9.91 -15.87 -18.33
N ALA A 29 9.51 -15.75 -17.07
CA ALA A 29 8.12 -15.54 -16.71
C ALA A 29 7.55 -14.25 -17.32
N MET A 30 8.34 -13.16 -17.33
CA MET A 30 7.93 -11.89 -17.95
C MET A 30 7.75 -12.02 -19.47
N LEU A 31 8.64 -12.73 -20.16
CA LEU A 31 8.56 -12.93 -21.60
C LEU A 31 7.39 -13.84 -22.01
N ARG A 32 6.98 -14.75 -21.13
CA ARG A 32 5.85 -15.67 -21.33
C ARG A 32 4.51 -15.10 -20.90
N ALA A 33 4.50 -13.96 -20.23
CA ALA A 33 3.25 -13.32 -19.80
C ALA A 33 2.43 -12.90 -21.03
N GLU A 34 1.21 -13.42 -21.15
CA GLU A 34 0.33 -13.19 -22.29
C GLU A 34 -0.36 -11.83 -22.25
N THR A 35 -0.42 -11.24 -21.06
CA THR A 35 -1.09 -9.94 -20.85
C THR A 35 -0.20 -8.94 -20.10
N PRO A 36 -0.38 -7.63 -20.36
CA PRO A 36 0.30 -6.60 -19.58
C PRO A 36 0.04 -6.73 -18.07
N GLN A 37 -1.16 -7.20 -17.69
CA GLN A 37 -1.51 -7.39 -16.28
C GLN A 37 -0.68 -8.49 -15.62
N GLU A 38 -0.39 -9.58 -16.35
CA GLU A 38 0.50 -10.63 -15.85
C GLU A 38 1.92 -10.11 -15.67
N GLN A 39 2.43 -9.33 -16.62
CA GLN A 39 3.73 -8.68 -16.49
C GLN A 39 3.79 -7.75 -15.27
N PHE A 40 2.77 -6.92 -15.06
CA PHE A 40 2.66 -6.07 -13.87
C PHE A 40 2.63 -6.88 -12.58
N ASN A 41 1.95 -8.01 -12.55
CA ASN A 41 1.91 -8.89 -11.39
C ASN A 41 3.27 -9.52 -11.08
N LEU A 42 4.02 -9.90 -12.11
CA LEU A 42 5.34 -10.50 -11.97
C LEU A 42 6.38 -9.53 -11.42
N ILE A 43 6.37 -8.28 -11.86
CA ILE A 43 7.28 -7.24 -11.34
C ILE A 43 6.78 -6.61 -10.02
N GLY A 44 5.64 -7.06 -9.50
CA GLY A 44 5.05 -6.50 -8.28
C GLY A 44 4.49 -5.08 -8.43
N ALA A 45 4.45 -4.54 -9.64
CA ALA A 45 3.96 -3.17 -9.89
C ALA A 45 2.48 -3.00 -9.56
N GLY A 46 1.72 -4.09 -9.53
CA GLY A 46 0.31 -4.12 -9.12
C GLY A 46 0.09 -4.21 -7.60
N ARG A 47 1.13 -4.47 -6.83
CA ARG A 47 1.06 -4.55 -5.36
C ARG A 47 1.23 -3.15 -4.77
N ARG A 48 0.24 -2.31 -4.97
CA ARG A 48 0.21 -1.02 -4.29
C ARG A 48 -0.14 -1.23 -2.83
N ASN A 49 0.62 -0.59 -1.96
CA ASN A 49 0.18 -0.39 -0.59
C ASN A 49 -1.15 0.39 -0.65
N LEU A 50 -2.24 -0.24 -0.22
CA LEU A 50 -3.56 0.37 -0.21
C LEU A 50 -3.72 1.36 0.96
N ILE A 51 -2.86 1.25 1.97
CA ILE A 51 -2.84 2.13 3.12
C ILE A 51 -2.16 3.45 2.73
N ILE A 52 -2.91 4.52 2.77
CA ILE A 52 -2.44 5.87 2.48
C ILE A 52 -1.96 6.52 3.78
N ASN A 53 -0.78 7.15 3.76
CA ASN A 53 -0.18 7.76 4.94
C ASN A 53 -0.02 6.75 6.09
N GLY A 54 0.47 5.54 5.77
CA GLY A 54 0.66 4.47 6.74
C GLY A 54 1.73 4.78 7.78
N ASP A 55 2.68 5.64 7.46
CA ASP A 55 3.72 6.16 8.37
C ASP A 55 3.27 7.38 9.20
N MET A 56 2.00 7.75 9.11
CA MET A 56 1.36 8.85 9.88
C MET A 56 2.07 10.21 9.74
N ARG A 57 2.85 10.42 8.69
CA ARG A 57 3.72 11.59 8.51
C ARG A 57 2.94 12.85 8.14
N ILE A 58 1.86 12.69 7.38
CA ILE A 58 1.06 13.81 6.86
C ILE A 58 -0.06 14.11 7.86
N ALA A 59 -0.04 15.32 8.42
CA ALA A 59 -1.00 15.79 9.42
C ALA A 59 -1.40 17.25 9.12
N GLN A 60 -2.10 17.48 8.01
CA GLN A 60 -2.45 18.83 7.52
C GLN A 60 -3.46 19.56 8.41
N ARG A 61 -4.30 18.82 9.15
CA ARG A 61 -5.28 19.38 10.08
C ARG A 61 -4.71 19.81 11.40
N GLY A 62 -3.48 19.38 11.70
CA GLY A 62 -2.78 19.63 12.95
C GLY A 62 -2.17 18.37 13.52
N THR A 63 -1.18 18.56 14.36
CA THR A 63 -0.43 17.45 14.98
C THR A 63 -1.06 16.93 16.27
N SER A 64 -2.06 17.64 16.80
CA SER A 64 -2.78 17.20 18.02
C SER A 64 -4.21 17.76 18.06
N THR A 65 -5.12 17.00 18.64
CA THR A 65 -6.49 17.41 18.94
C THR A 65 -6.89 16.81 20.29
N LEU A 66 -7.42 17.63 21.15
CA LEU A 66 -7.85 17.23 22.48
C LEU A 66 -9.37 17.11 22.57
N ASN A 67 -9.84 16.31 23.50
CA ASN A 67 -11.26 16.14 23.82
C ASN A 67 -12.14 15.74 22.61
N VAL A 68 -11.64 14.82 21.79
CA VAL A 68 -12.42 14.29 20.67
C VAL A 68 -13.55 13.42 21.19
N THR A 69 -14.79 13.83 20.95
CA THR A 69 -16.02 13.11 21.32
C THR A 69 -16.87 12.71 20.12
N THR A 70 -16.44 13.09 18.91
CA THR A 70 -17.16 12.86 17.67
C THR A 70 -16.32 12.07 16.69
N ASN A 71 -16.96 11.43 15.72
CA ASN A 71 -16.27 10.76 14.65
C ASN A 71 -15.66 11.76 13.66
N GLY A 72 -14.47 11.49 13.17
CA GLY A 72 -13.83 12.36 12.18
C GLY A 72 -12.34 12.15 11.99
N TYR A 73 -11.78 13.03 11.15
CA TYR A 73 -10.34 13.10 10.86
C TYR A 73 -9.73 14.28 11.62
N PHE A 74 -8.84 14.03 12.55
CA PHE A 74 -8.36 15.05 13.48
C PHE A 74 -6.87 15.37 13.36
N THR A 75 -6.02 14.35 13.19
CA THR A 75 -4.56 14.50 13.14
C THR A 75 -3.99 13.95 11.84
N ALA A 76 -3.52 12.72 11.83
CA ALA A 76 -2.95 12.12 10.64
C ALA A 76 -3.99 12.03 9.51
N ASP A 77 -3.62 12.54 8.34
CA ASP A 77 -4.52 12.54 7.19
C ASP A 77 -4.87 11.12 6.76
N ARG A 78 -6.11 10.93 6.32
CA ARG A 78 -6.70 9.64 5.91
C ARG A 78 -7.03 8.68 7.06
N TRP A 79 -6.67 9.01 8.30
CA TRP A 79 -7.01 8.22 9.48
C TRP A 79 -8.11 8.88 10.28
N ALA A 80 -9.23 8.17 10.40
CA ALA A 80 -10.38 8.62 11.15
C ALA A 80 -10.39 7.98 12.54
N LEU A 81 -10.82 8.74 13.54
CA LEU A 81 -11.30 8.19 14.79
C LEU A 81 -12.80 7.97 14.68
N GLU A 82 -13.24 6.74 14.86
CA GLU A 82 -14.64 6.34 14.82
C GLU A 82 -14.97 5.57 16.10
N GLY A 83 -16.13 5.83 16.68
CA GLY A 83 -16.54 5.13 17.88
C GLY A 83 -17.90 5.57 18.36
N GLY A 84 -18.42 4.87 19.35
CA GLY A 84 -19.66 5.20 20.04
C GLY A 84 -19.38 5.58 21.48
N GLY A 85 -20.15 6.53 22.01
CA GLY A 85 -20.12 6.89 23.41
C GLY A 85 -19.61 8.29 23.69
N GLN A 86 -19.69 8.69 24.94
CA GLN A 86 -19.36 10.05 25.42
C GLN A 86 -17.94 10.14 26.02
N VAL A 87 -17.09 9.18 25.73
CA VAL A 87 -15.71 9.22 26.22
C VAL A 87 -14.87 10.09 25.31
N ALA A 88 -14.22 11.09 25.88
CA ALA A 88 -13.30 11.94 25.16
C ALA A 88 -11.94 11.27 24.96
N PHE A 89 -11.36 11.45 23.80
CA PHE A 89 -10.03 11.00 23.45
C PHE A 89 -9.15 12.17 23.02
N ASP A 90 -7.88 12.07 23.35
CA ASP A 90 -6.85 12.96 22.81
C ASP A 90 -6.09 12.21 21.72
N THR A 91 -5.87 12.86 20.61
CA THR A 91 -5.08 12.29 19.51
C THR A 91 -3.95 13.19 19.16
N SER A 92 -2.76 12.60 18.93
CA SER A 92 -1.56 13.35 18.55
C SER A 92 -0.66 12.53 17.62
N GLN A 93 -0.03 13.22 16.69
CA GLN A 93 1.10 12.70 15.95
C GLN A 93 2.34 12.77 16.87
N VAL A 94 3.04 11.67 17.03
CA VAL A 94 4.27 11.59 17.82
C VAL A 94 5.44 11.24 16.90
N THR A 95 6.61 11.82 17.22
CA THR A 95 7.86 11.66 16.48
C THR A 95 8.96 10.98 17.30
N SER A 96 8.64 10.60 18.53
CA SER A 96 9.50 9.85 19.44
C SER A 96 8.88 8.50 19.78
N ASP A 97 9.71 7.54 20.17
CA ASP A 97 9.28 6.19 20.57
C ASP A 97 8.47 5.45 19.49
N ASN A 98 8.83 5.71 18.24
CA ASN A 98 8.21 5.04 17.10
C ASN A 98 8.87 3.69 16.82
N PRO A 99 8.17 2.76 16.16
CA PRO A 99 8.79 1.54 15.67
C PRO A 99 9.95 1.86 14.72
N ASP A 100 10.96 0.99 14.70
CA ASP A 100 12.12 1.13 13.82
C ASP A 100 11.69 1.30 12.35
N GLY A 101 12.26 2.31 11.70
CA GLY A 101 11.94 2.64 10.31
C GLY A 101 10.72 3.55 10.10
N PHE A 102 9.98 3.90 11.17
CA PHE A 102 8.84 4.82 11.08
C PHE A 102 9.16 6.15 11.77
N PRO A 103 9.11 7.27 11.03
CA PRO A 103 9.44 8.59 11.62
C PRO A 103 8.33 9.13 12.49
N CYS A 104 7.10 8.70 12.30
CA CYS A 104 5.92 9.17 13.02
C CYS A 104 4.99 8.03 13.38
N SER A 105 4.19 8.24 14.40
CA SER A 105 3.04 7.40 14.75
C SER A 105 1.88 8.26 15.25
N ILE A 106 0.69 7.67 15.34
CA ILE A 106 -0.45 8.32 15.97
C ILE A 106 -0.63 7.75 17.37
N LYS A 107 -0.74 8.65 18.35
CA LYS A 107 -1.09 8.30 19.71
C LYS A 107 -2.55 8.68 19.95
N VAL A 108 -3.33 7.71 20.39
CA VAL A 108 -4.70 7.92 20.83
C VAL A 108 -4.74 7.57 22.31
N SER A 109 -5.07 8.52 23.14
CA SER A 109 -5.20 8.34 24.58
C SER A 109 -6.60 8.72 25.05
N ARG A 110 -7.13 7.94 25.97
CA ARG A 110 -8.37 8.29 26.60
C ARG A 110 -8.16 9.51 27.49
N ASN A 111 -9.05 10.48 27.36
CA ASN A 111 -9.10 11.62 28.27
C ASN A 111 -9.99 11.29 29.47
N SER A 112 -9.52 11.59 30.67
CA SER A 112 -10.24 11.34 31.92
C SER A 112 -11.45 12.27 32.14
N THR A 113 -11.61 13.29 31.30
CA THR A 113 -12.72 14.29 31.42
C THR A 113 -14.08 13.75 30.96
N GLY A 114 -14.15 12.55 30.45
CA GLY A 114 -15.42 11.92 30.03
C GLY A 114 -15.98 10.98 31.09
N SER A 115 -17.23 10.56 30.89
CA SER A 115 -17.89 9.56 31.72
C SER A 115 -17.11 8.25 31.82
N THR A 116 -17.32 7.50 32.88
CA THR A 116 -16.78 6.13 33.05
C THR A 116 -17.09 5.29 31.81
N PRO A 117 -16.13 4.52 31.29
CA PRO A 117 -16.41 3.66 30.15
C PRO A 117 -17.46 2.64 30.52
N ASP A 118 -18.47 2.56 29.70
CA ASP A 118 -19.40 1.43 29.67
C ASP A 118 -18.91 0.43 28.60
N VAL A 119 -19.38 -0.79 28.65
CA VAL A 119 -19.09 -1.86 27.68
C VAL A 119 -19.43 -1.51 26.23
N ALA A 120 -20.25 -0.48 26.03
CA ALA A 120 -20.64 0.05 24.72
C ALA A 120 -19.65 1.07 24.14
N HIS A 121 -18.60 1.47 24.85
CA HIS A 121 -17.66 2.49 24.41
C HIS A 121 -16.46 1.85 23.72
N ALA A 122 -16.45 1.87 22.40
CA ALA A 122 -15.32 1.47 21.57
C ALA A 122 -14.78 2.67 20.80
N GLN A 123 -13.48 2.80 20.74
CA GLN A 123 -12.80 3.72 19.84
C GLN A 123 -12.03 2.94 18.79
N ILE A 124 -12.24 3.30 17.55
CA ILE A 124 -11.67 2.64 16.40
C ILE A 124 -10.82 3.65 15.63
N LEU A 125 -9.58 3.29 15.34
CA LEU A 125 -8.77 4.00 14.37
C LEU A 125 -9.02 3.33 13.01
N ALA A 126 -9.61 4.06 12.08
CA ALA A 126 -10.06 3.53 10.80
C ALA A 126 -9.45 4.27 9.61
N GLN A 127 -9.16 3.55 8.56
CA GLN A 127 -8.88 4.12 7.25
C GLN A 127 -9.88 3.60 6.23
N LYS A 128 -10.53 4.52 5.53
CA LYS A 128 -11.46 4.18 4.44
C LYS A 128 -10.67 4.09 3.14
N ILE A 129 -10.69 2.91 2.53
CA ILE A 129 -10.08 2.65 1.23
C ILE A 129 -11.16 2.82 0.17
N GLU A 130 -10.89 3.67 -0.81
CA GLU A 130 -11.82 3.96 -1.88
C GLU A 130 -11.96 2.75 -2.82
N ALA A 131 -13.17 2.45 -3.24
CA ALA A 131 -13.46 1.31 -4.12
C ALA A 131 -12.64 1.31 -5.40
N TYR A 132 -12.34 2.50 -5.95
CA TYR A 132 -11.49 2.63 -7.13
C TYR A 132 -10.09 2.06 -6.93
N ASN A 133 -9.52 2.19 -5.74
CA ASN A 133 -8.20 1.63 -5.40
C ASN A 133 -8.23 0.09 -5.29
N LEU A 134 -9.40 -0.49 -5.14
CA LEU A 134 -9.62 -1.94 -5.03
C LEU A 134 -9.95 -2.62 -6.37
N THR A 135 -10.14 -1.86 -7.45
CA THR A 135 -10.55 -2.41 -8.76
C THR A 135 -9.59 -3.48 -9.28
N GLY A 136 -8.28 -3.30 -9.04
CA GLY A 136 -7.26 -4.28 -9.41
C GLY A 136 -7.34 -5.62 -8.67
N LEU A 137 -8.12 -5.69 -7.58
CA LEU A 137 -8.35 -6.92 -6.82
C LEU A 137 -9.50 -7.74 -7.38
N GLY A 138 -10.32 -7.18 -8.27
CA GLY A 138 -11.39 -7.88 -8.97
C GLY A 138 -12.50 -8.41 -8.06
N TYR A 139 -12.76 -7.77 -6.90
CA TYR A 139 -13.83 -8.18 -5.99
C TYR A 139 -15.19 -8.14 -6.68
N GLY A 140 -16.03 -9.15 -6.41
CA GLY A 140 -17.30 -9.37 -7.09
C GLY A 140 -17.18 -10.12 -8.41
N THR A 141 -16.00 -10.60 -8.79
CA THR A 141 -15.76 -11.41 -9.98
C THR A 141 -15.19 -12.78 -9.61
N PRO A 142 -15.27 -13.78 -10.51
CA PRO A 142 -14.62 -15.09 -10.29
C PRO A 142 -13.10 -15.02 -10.14
N ASN A 143 -12.48 -13.94 -10.59
CA ASN A 143 -11.03 -13.72 -10.57
C ASN A 143 -10.57 -12.83 -9.39
N ALA A 144 -11.38 -12.74 -8.35
CA ALA A 144 -11.04 -11.95 -7.16
C ALA A 144 -9.74 -12.44 -6.51
N LYS A 145 -8.87 -11.49 -6.18
CA LYS A 145 -7.58 -11.74 -5.54
C LYS A 145 -7.71 -11.62 -4.03
N SER A 146 -6.92 -12.40 -3.30
CA SER A 146 -6.81 -12.25 -1.85
C SER A 146 -6.03 -11.00 -1.48
N MET A 147 -6.43 -10.37 -0.37
CA MET A 147 -5.71 -9.29 0.28
C MET A 147 -5.19 -9.78 1.63
N THR A 148 -3.93 -9.50 1.92
CA THR A 148 -3.33 -9.79 3.22
C THR A 148 -3.12 -8.49 3.97
N ILE A 149 -3.50 -8.47 5.24
CA ILE A 149 -3.20 -7.40 6.19
C ILE A 149 -2.16 -7.96 7.16
N SER A 150 -1.03 -7.31 7.24
CA SER A 150 0.07 -7.66 8.14
C SER A 150 0.43 -6.50 9.04
#